data_29b867d671c666ed1014f61389043b22
#
_entry.id   29b867d671c666ed1014f61389043b22
#
_cell.length_a   1.000
_cell.length_b   1.000
_cell.length_c   1.000
_cell.angle_alpha   90.00
_cell.angle_beta   90.00
_cell.angle_gamma   90.00
#
_symmetry.space_group_name_H-M   'P 1'
#
loop_
_entity.id
_entity.type
_entity.pdbx_description
1 polymer ?
#
loop_
_entity_poly.entity_id
_entity_poly.type
_entity_poly.pdbx_seq_one_letter_code
_entity_poly.pdbx_strand_id
1 'polypeptide(L)'
;MEWKRGQVARSLAGHDKGSFFTVLEVAPPYGVVADGKRRPLERPKRKKLFHLAPTGTVLPEEALKTNRSIRSALRAFQDAAAK
;
A
#
# COMPACT_ATOMS: atom_id res chain seq x y z
N MET A 1 -0.75 14.04 -10.13
CA MET A 1 -1.60 13.13 -9.39
C MET A 1 -1.41 13.28 -7.90
N GLU A 2 -2.49 13.27 -7.17
CA GLU A 2 -2.47 13.53 -5.75
C GLU A 2 -2.56 12.22 -4.95
N TRP A 3 -1.52 11.97 -4.16
CA TRP A 3 -1.50 10.79 -3.29
C TRP A 3 -2.16 11.12 -1.96
N LYS A 4 -2.87 10.16 -1.39
CA LYS A 4 -3.57 10.31 -0.11
C LYS A 4 -3.21 9.19 0.84
N ARG A 5 -3.24 9.49 2.14
CA ARG A 5 -3.11 8.46 3.17
C ARG A 5 -4.24 7.45 3.00
N GLY A 6 -3.90 6.17 3.00
CA GLY A 6 -4.84 5.08 2.76
C GLY A 6 -4.93 4.65 1.31
N GLN A 7 -4.34 5.40 0.40
CA GLN A 7 -4.35 5.06 -1.03
C GLN A 7 -3.79 3.66 -1.23
N VAL A 8 -4.54 2.79 -1.91
CA VAL A 8 -4.06 1.47 -2.27
C VAL A 8 -3.30 1.60 -3.58
N ALA A 9 -2.10 1.03 -3.61
CA ALA A 9 -1.23 1.12 -4.78
C ALA A 9 -0.54 -0.21 -5.05
N ARG A 10 -0.19 -0.43 -6.31
CA ARG A 10 0.53 -1.61 -6.75
C ARG A 10 1.99 -1.25 -6.95
N SER A 11 2.89 -2.08 -6.47
CA SER A 11 4.32 -1.87 -6.68
C SER A 11 4.71 -2.20 -8.11
N LEU A 12 5.48 -1.31 -8.73
CA LEU A 12 5.93 -1.44 -10.13
C LEU A 12 7.39 -1.87 -10.24
N ALA A 13 8.12 -1.90 -9.14
CA ALA A 13 9.55 -2.18 -9.17
C ALA A 13 10.04 -2.83 -7.89
N GLY A 14 11.20 -3.50 -7.97
CA GLY A 14 11.84 -4.12 -6.82
C GLY A 14 11.36 -5.55 -6.58
N HIS A 15 11.76 -6.10 -5.43
CA HIS A 15 11.41 -7.47 -5.06
C HIS A 15 9.91 -7.65 -4.82
N ASP A 16 9.23 -6.57 -4.52
CA ASP A 16 7.80 -6.58 -4.25
C ASP A 16 6.95 -6.20 -5.45
N LYS A 17 7.54 -6.19 -6.65
CA LYS A 17 6.82 -5.86 -7.88
C LYS A 17 5.55 -6.70 -8.01
N GLY A 18 4.43 -6.03 -8.26
CA GLY A 18 3.14 -6.68 -8.37
C GLY A 18 2.36 -6.79 -7.07
N SER A 19 3.01 -6.55 -5.93
CA SER A 19 2.33 -6.58 -4.63
C SER A 19 1.56 -5.27 -4.39
N PHE A 20 0.53 -5.36 -3.56
CA PHE A 20 -0.28 -4.20 -3.20
C PHE A 20 0.08 -3.72 -1.81
N PHE A 21 0.05 -2.40 -1.64
CA PHE A 21 0.33 -1.72 -0.39
C PHE A 21 -0.70 -0.64 -0.15
N THR A 22 -0.79 -0.17 1.09
CA THR A 22 -1.50 1.06 1.38
C THR A 22 -0.50 2.13 1.79
N VAL A 23 -0.74 3.36 1.35
CA VAL A 23 0.13 4.49 1.66
C VAL A 23 -0.25 5.04 3.03
N LEU A 24 0.73 5.11 3.94
CA LEU A 24 0.54 5.63 5.29
C LEU A 24 0.90 7.11 5.37
N GLU A 25 1.88 7.53 4.59
CA GLU A 25 2.38 8.89 4.63
C GLU A 25 2.93 9.26 3.26
N VAL A 26 2.74 10.51 2.87
CA VAL A 26 3.24 11.02 1.60
C VAL A 26 4.30 12.07 1.87
N ALA A 27 5.52 11.80 1.45
CA ALA A 27 6.66 12.70 1.62
C ALA A 27 7.42 12.73 0.29
N PRO A 28 6.92 13.45 -0.71
CA PRO A 28 7.50 13.41 -2.06
C PRO A 28 9.00 13.67 -2.05
N PRO A 29 9.76 12.92 -2.86
CA PRO A 29 9.33 11.94 -3.88
C PRO A 29 8.99 10.56 -3.33
N TYR A 30 8.87 10.39 -2.01
CA TYR A 30 8.65 9.10 -1.37
C TYR A 30 7.25 8.98 -0.77
N GLY A 31 6.81 7.74 -0.62
CA GLY A 31 5.66 7.37 0.19
C GLY A 31 6.07 6.30 1.18
N VAL A 32 5.47 6.31 2.36
CA VAL A 32 5.67 5.27 3.36
C VAL A 32 4.49 4.31 3.23
N VAL A 33 4.79 3.04 2.95
CA VAL A 33 3.76 2.05 2.61
C VAL A 33 3.84 0.82 3.51
N ALA A 34 2.70 0.16 3.67
CA ALA A 34 2.61 -1.06 4.45
C ALA A 34 1.62 -2.03 3.81
N ASP A 35 1.79 -3.33 4.07
CA ASP A 35 0.85 -4.35 3.62
C ASP A 35 0.31 -5.18 4.79
N GLY A 36 0.78 -4.91 5.99
CA GLY A 36 0.33 -5.61 7.20
C GLY A 36 0.94 -6.99 7.38
N LYS A 37 1.83 -7.42 6.48
CA LYS A 37 2.45 -8.74 6.55
C LYS A 37 3.96 -8.64 6.45
N ARG A 38 4.50 -8.46 5.25
CA ARG A 38 5.94 -8.29 5.05
C ARG A 38 6.39 -6.91 5.51
N ARG A 39 5.52 -5.94 5.32
CA ARG A 39 5.77 -4.56 5.75
C ARG A 39 4.67 -4.16 6.72
N PRO A 40 4.80 -4.58 8.00
CA PRO A 40 3.80 -4.23 9.00
C PRO A 40 3.89 -2.76 9.39
N LEU A 41 2.89 -2.29 10.10
CA LEU A 41 2.83 -0.89 10.56
C LEU A 41 4.06 -0.50 11.38
N GLU A 42 4.65 -1.46 12.11
CA GLU A 42 5.83 -1.22 12.93
C GLU A 42 7.10 -1.07 12.10
N ARG A 43 7.09 -1.55 10.85
CA ARG A 43 8.23 -1.51 9.94
C ARG A 43 7.77 -1.23 8.51
N PRO A 44 7.18 -0.07 8.28
CA PRO A 44 6.73 0.25 6.93
C PRO A 44 7.91 0.47 6.00
N LYS A 45 7.66 0.45 4.72
CA LYS A 45 8.69 0.65 3.72
C LYS A 45 8.56 2.04 3.10
N ARG A 46 9.70 2.69 2.90
CA ARG A 46 9.75 3.92 2.13
C ARG A 46 10.01 3.56 0.67
N LYS A 47 9.16 4.05 -0.21
CA LYS A 47 9.23 3.72 -1.63
C LYS A 47 8.99 4.98 -2.46
N LYS A 48 9.67 5.07 -3.60
CA LYS A 48 9.45 6.21 -4.47
C LYS A 48 8.05 6.17 -5.05
N LEU A 49 7.36 7.29 -5.04
CA LEU A 49 5.97 7.35 -5.50
C LEU A 49 5.81 6.95 -6.94
N PHE A 50 6.78 7.26 -7.81
CA PHE A 50 6.65 6.88 -9.20
C PHE A 50 6.88 5.39 -9.46
N HIS A 51 7.29 4.63 -8.43
CA HIS A 51 7.34 3.17 -8.49
C HIS A 51 6.05 2.54 -7.99
N LEU A 52 5.02 3.35 -7.78
CA LEU A 52 3.71 2.90 -7.31
C LEU A 52 2.63 3.30 -8.31
N ALA A 53 1.77 2.36 -8.65
CA ALA A 53 0.60 2.64 -9.48
C ALA A 53 -0.61 2.73 -8.56
N PRO A 54 -1.24 3.90 -8.44
CA PRO A 54 -2.40 4.05 -7.56
C PRO A 54 -3.61 3.33 -8.13
N THR A 55 -4.44 2.81 -7.24
CA THR A 55 -5.76 2.30 -7.59
C THR A 55 -6.79 3.38 -7.29
N GLY A 56 -8.05 3.10 -7.59
CA GLY A 56 -9.12 4.03 -7.28
C GLY A 56 -9.60 3.97 -5.84
N THR A 57 -8.93 3.20 -4.99
CA THR A 57 -9.38 2.95 -3.61
C THR A 57 -8.49 3.66 -2.59
N VAL A 58 -9.14 4.32 -1.63
CA VAL A 58 -8.48 4.90 -0.47
C VAL A 58 -9.10 4.26 0.76
N LEU A 59 -8.29 3.57 1.56
CA LEU A 59 -8.78 2.89 2.76
C LEU A 59 -9.10 3.89 3.86
N PRO A 60 -10.19 3.68 4.61
CA PRO A 60 -10.51 4.55 5.73
C PRO A 60 -9.52 4.35 6.88
N GLU A 61 -9.44 5.34 7.79
CA GLU A 61 -8.53 5.26 8.92
C GLU A 61 -8.71 4.00 9.75
N GLU A 62 -9.94 3.51 9.88
CA GLU A 62 -10.21 2.28 10.62
C GLU A 62 -9.45 1.08 10.07
N ALA A 63 -9.33 1.00 8.74
CA ALA A 63 -8.63 -0.11 8.11
C ALA A 63 -7.11 -0.01 8.29
N LEU A 64 -6.60 1.16 8.64
CA LEU A 64 -5.17 1.38 8.81
C LEU A 64 -4.67 1.16 10.24
N LYS A 65 -5.56 0.84 11.18
CA LYS A 65 -5.22 0.75 12.61
C LYS A 65 -4.41 -0.50 12.97
N THR A 66 -4.63 -1.60 12.28
CA THR A 66 -3.96 -2.86 12.59
C THR A 66 -3.42 -3.52 11.33
N ASN A 67 -2.39 -4.34 11.50
CA ASN A 67 -1.85 -5.12 10.39
C ASN A 67 -2.90 -6.07 9.83
N ARG A 68 -3.73 -6.64 10.68
CA ARG A 68 -4.79 -7.56 10.26
C ARG A 68 -5.80 -6.86 9.35
N SER A 69 -6.22 -5.66 9.72
CA SER A 69 -7.19 -4.93 8.92
C SER A 69 -6.62 -4.50 7.57
N ILE A 70 -5.32 -4.15 7.54
CA ILE A 70 -4.64 -3.84 6.29
C ILE A 70 -4.57 -5.07 5.40
N ARG A 71 -4.16 -6.22 5.95
CA ARG A 71 -4.10 -7.46 5.17
C ARG A 71 -5.46 -7.83 4.59
N SER A 72 -6.50 -7.72 5.42
CA SER A 72 -7.87 -8.02 4.96
C SER A 72 -8.29 -7.12 3.81
N ALA A 73 -8.01 -5.82 3.94
CA ALA A 73 -8.39 -4.86 2.92
C ALA A 73 -7.64 -5.08 1.61
N LEU A 74 -6.37 -5.45 1.68
CA LEU A 74 -5.55 -5.66 0.49
C LEU A 74 -5.79 -7.01 -0.19
N ARG A 75 -6.38 -7.96 0.52
CA ARG A 75 -6.62 -9.31 -0.02
C ARG A 75 -7.41 -9.30 -1.33
N ALA A 76 -8.44 -8.48 -1.41
CA ALA A 76 -9.26 -8.40 -2.61
C ALA A 76 -8.45 -7.98 -3.84
N PHE A 77 -7.50 -7.06 -3.64
CA PHE A 77 -6.64 -6.61 -4.73
C PHE A 77 -5.66 -7.69 -5.15
N GLN A 78 -5.07 -8.37 -4.18
CA GLN A 78 -4.10 -9.43 -4.45
C GLN A 78 -4.76 -10.63 -5.11
N ASP A 79 -5.95 -11.02 -4.67
CA ASP A 79 -6.69 -12.12 -5.24
C ASP A 79 -7.10 -11.81 -6.69
N ALA A 80 -7.54 -10.59 -6.95
CA ALA A 80 -7.90 -10.17 -8.30
C ALA A 80 -6.69 -10.19 -9.23
N ALA A 81 -5.52 -9.79 -8.73
CA ALA A 81 -4.30 -9.76 -9.53
C ALA A 81 -3.74 -11.15 -9.80
N ALA A 82 -4.08 -12.13 -8.97
CA ALA A 82 -3.59 -13.50 -9.11
C ALA A 82 -4.30 -14.30 -10.21
N LYS A 83 -5.38 -13.77 -10.74
CA LYS A 83 -6.17 -14.46 -11.78
C LYS A 83 -5.64 -14.23 -13.18
#